data_4cb6c303c5a54a47c20f09c917a0ec3d
#
_entry.id   4cb6c303c5a54a47c20f09c917a0ec3d
#
_cell.length_a   1.000
_cell.length_b   1.000
_cell.length_c   1.000
_cell.angle_alpha   90.00
_cell.angle_beta   90.00
_cell.angle_gamma   90.00
#
_symmetry.space_group_name_H-M   'P 1'
#
loop_
_entity.id
_entity.type
_entity.pdbx_description
1 polymer ?
#
loop_
_entity_poly.entity_id
_entity_poly.type
_entity_poly.pdbx_seq_one_letter_code
_entity_poly.pdbx_strand_id
1 'polypeptide(L)'
;MNIPEKYKGRYFYHFTHIDNLASIVAHGGLYSINMQKNLNITHHNFALLDIQQRRSGMGVPAGPGGVVHDYVPFNFATRNKMLLRLINSKVADQPYIVFMAVPIEKILEKNVVFADASANTVTPPHFYDNPDDLEKLDWKLIDSQKWVEDSDDESQSKLAEALVYEHVPLSWIDTYIVFDKIGETAVKNCYRNAGLDEPNISTSWFKKRDFFFRKFMLKDEKKKEESLVTGPIQLRIKYQLTVGNIEHKRRYMDADKCIFRNVENAISKIDNNFCVIKELADIYTLEPEKHTGAEIPTISAIHNLPKAKYYPLLNEREKNIVKLAACFYDIGKGPREKWENGVDKKYIDYPADALPMLERIFSEDFEEIEYCDYRDICLLVAYSNLIFDIIDDERSREELKQLRLSKQELYMLATLSEAVMNIKSNVLLTETQSELNDFLQEIME
;
A
#
# COMPACT_ATOMS: atom_id res chain seq x y z
N MET A 1 -12.23 -38.09 -13.58
CA MET A 1 -11.54 -37.66 -12.35
C MET A 1 -12.50 -36.80 -11.57
N ASN A 2 -12.41 -36.78 -10.25
CA ASN A 2 -13.26 -35.95 -9.39
C ASN A 2 -12.35 -35.18 -8.45
N ILE A 3 -12.78 -34.01 -8.01
CA ILE A 3 -12.07 -33.25 -6.95
C ILE A 3 -12.21 -34.06 -5.64
N PRO A 4 -11.09 -34.34 -4.91
CA PRO A 4 -11.15 -34.93 -3.59
C PRO A 4 -12.10 -34.19 -2.65
N GLU A 5 -12.92 -34.90 -1.88
CA GLU A 5 -14.03 -34.32 -1.09
C GLU A 5 -13.60 -33.18 -0.17
N LYS A 6 -12.41 -33.31 0.43
CA LYS A 6 -11.84 -32.26 1.33
C LYS A 6 -11.55 -30.90 0.66
N TYR A 7 -11.52 -30.84 -0.68
CA TYR A 7 -11.27 -29.61 -1.43
C TYR A 7 -12.50 -29.03 -2.10
N LYS A 8 -13.62 -29.77 -2.13
CA LYS A 8 -14.88 -29.27 -2.69
C LYS A 8 -15.34 -27.96 -2.04
N GLY A 9 -15.88 -27.07 -2.85
CA GLY A 9 -16.33 -25.73 -2.42
C GLY A 9 -15.22 -24.74 -2.13
N ARG A 10 -13.96 -25.06 -2.45
CA ARG A 10 -12.85 -24.12 -2.52
C ARG A 10 -12.88 -23.36 -3.83
N TYR A 11 -12.06 -22.32 -3.89
CA TYR A 11 -11.92 -21.44 -5.05
C TYR A 11 -10.45 -21.13 -5.27
N PHE A 12 -10.12 -20.68 -6.48
CA PHE A 12 -8.91 -19.94 -6.79
C PHE A 12 -9.27 -18.55 -7.32
N TYR A 13 -8.39 -17.57 -7.14
CA TYR A 13 -8.72 -16.16 -7.23
C TYR A 13 -7.75 -15.42 -8.15
N HIS A 14 -8.30 -14.64 -9.08
CA HIS A 14 -7.55 -13.63 -9.83
C HIS A 14 -7.92 -12.25 -9.32
N PHE A 15 -6.93 -11.33 -9.16
CA PHE A 15 -7.24 -9.94 -8.85
C PHE A 15 -6.77 -9.00 -9.94
N THR A 16 -7.51 -7.92 -10.16
CA THR A 16 -7.19 -6.91 -11.15
C THR A 16 -7.69 -5.54 -10.71
N HIS A 17 -7.25 -4.48 -11.41
CA HIS A 17 -7.78 -3.14 -11.21
C HIS A 17 -9.16 -3.00 -11.86
N ILE A 18 -10.04 -2.18 -11.27
CA ILE A 18 -11.42 -1.97 -11.79
C ILE A 18 -11.42 -1.41 -13.21
N ASP A 19 -10.39 -0.67 -13.63
CA ASP A 19 -10.27 -0.13 -14.99
C ASP A 19 -10.18 -1.22 -16.06
N ASN A 20 -9.74 -2.42 -15.69
CA ASN A 20 -9.67 -3.56 -16.60
C ASN A 20 -11.03 -4.25 -16.81
N LEU A 21 -12.00 -4.00 -15.93
CA LEU A 21 -13.28 -4.71 -15.95
C LEU A 21 -14.05 -4.51 -17.27
N ALA A 22 -14.06 -3.29 -17.79
CA ALA A 22 -14.76 -3.00 -19.04
C ALA A 22 -14.19 -3.83 -20.21
N SER A 23 -12.87 -3.93 -20.31
CA SER A 23 -12.19 -4.75 -21.31
C SER A 23 -12.45 -6.25 -21.10
N ILE A 24 -12.35 -6.73 -19.84
CA ILE A 24 -12.61 -8.13 -19.49
C ILE A 24 -14.02 -8.55 -19.86
N VAL A 25 -15.01 -7.73 -19.53
CA VAL A 25 -16.43 -8.01 -19.82
C VAL A 25 -16.69 -7.95 -21.33
N ALA A 26 -16.16 -6.93 -22.02
CA ALA A 26 -16.34 -6.77 -23.48
C ALA A 26 -15.74 -7.92 -24.29
N HIS A 27 -14.62 -8.50 -23.83
CA HIS A 27 -13.97 -9.65 -24.52
C HIS A 27 -14.47 -11.01 -24.00
N GLY A 28 -15.45 -11.04 -23.10
CA GLY A 28 -16.06 -12.28 -22.61
C GLY A 28 -15.24 -13.06 -21.59
N GLY A 29 -14.17 -12.48 -21.01
CA GLY A 29 -13.36 -13.13 -19.98
C GLY A 29 -11.95 -12.61 -19.84
N LEU A 30 -11.15 -13.36 -19.07
CA LEU A 30 -9.72 -13.09 -18.85
C LEU A 30 -8.89 -13.80 -19.94
N TYR A 31 -7.89 -13.11 -20.46
CA TYR A 31 -6.93 -13.67 -21.42
C TYR A 31 -5.50 -13.67 -20.85
N SER A 32 -4.74 -14.68 -21.19
CA SER A 32 -3.30 -14.74 -20.90
C SER A 32 -2.55 -13.57 -21.56
N ILE A 33 -1.37 -13.22 -21.02
CA ILE A 33 -0.58 -12.10 -21.54
C ILE A 33 -0.25 -12.27 -23.02
N ASN A 34 0.10 -13.49 -23.46
CA ASN A 34 0.41 -13.76 -24.87
C ASN A 34 -0.84 -13.63 -25.74
N MET A 35 -2.00 -14.11 -25.28
CA MET A 35 -3.26 -13.93 -26.02
C MET A 35 -3.69 -12.46 -26.07
N GLN A 36 -3.52 -11.69 -25.00
CA GLN A 36 -3.81 -10.24 -25.00
C GLN A 36 -3.00 -9.51 -26.06
N LYS A 37 -1.69 -9.85 -26.19
CA LYS A 37 -0.82 -9.30 -27.25
C LYS A 37 -1.33 -9.68 -28.64
N ASN A 38 -1.67 -10.95 -28.85
CA ASN A 38 -2.17 -11.45 -30.14
C ASN A 38 -3.51 -10.79 -30.55
N LEU A 39 -4.37 -10.51 -29.57
CA LEU A 39 -5.69 -9.89 -29.79
C LEU A 39 -5.65 -8.36 -29.70
N ASN A 40 -4.48 -7.75 -29.46
CA ASN A 40 -4.31 -6.32 -29.24
C ASN A 40 -5.20 -5.76 -28.08
N ILE A 41 -5.40 -6.55 -27.02
CA ILE A 41 -6.16 -6.12 -25.86
C ILE A 41 -5.23 -5.28 -24.96
N THR A 42 -5.62 -4.02 -24.73
CA THR A 42 -4.92 -3.15 -23.78
C THR A 42 -5.49 -3.32 -22.37
N HIS A 43 -4.62 -3.32 -21.37
CA HIS A 43 -5.01 -3.42 -19.96
C HIS A 43 -4.14 -2.51 -19.09
N HIS A 44 -4.68 -2.07 -17.96
CA HIS A 44 -3.93 -1.39 -16.92
C HIS A 44 -3.02 -2.41 -16.24
N ASN A 45 -1.71 -2.31 -16.50
CA ASN A 45 -0.72 -3.22 -15.96
C ASN A 45 -0.04 -2.58 -14.74
N PHE A 46 -0.18 -3.18 -13.58
CA PHE A 46 0.54 -2.83 -12.35
C PHE A 46 1.48 -3.95 -11.87
N ALA A 47 1.71 -4.97 -12.72
CA ALA A 47 2.64 -6.04 -12.40
C ALA A 47 4.09 -5.54 -12.52
N LEU A 48 4.93 -5.97 -11.58
CA LEU A 48 6.34 -5.61 -11.54
C LEU A 48 7.10 -6.21 -12.73
N LEU A 49 7.92 -5.40 -13.40
CA LEU A 49 8.61 -5.77 -14.65
C LEU A 49 9.54 -6.98 -14.48
N ASP A 50 10.27 -7.06 -13.37
CA ASP A 50 11.19 -8.16 -13.06
C ASP A 50 10.46 -9.51 -12.91
N ILE A 51 9.26 -9.50 -12.33
CA ILE A 51 8.40 -10.69 -12.21
C ILE A 51 7.88 -11.11 -13.58
N GLN A 52 7.43 -10.16 -14.39
CA GLN A 52 6.94 -10.45 -15.75
C GLN A 52 8.02 -11.05 -16.62
N GLN A 53 9.25 -10.58 -16.51
CA GLN A 53 10.38 -11.07 -17.27
C GLN A 53 10.71 -12.52 -16.93
N ARG A 54 10.70 -12.90 -15.64
CA ARG A 54 10.90 -14.30 -15.20
C ARG A 54 9.78 -15.22 -15.68
N ARG A 55 8.51 -14.79 -15.53
CA ARG A 55 7.34 -15.57 -15.97
C ARG A 55 7.30 -15.82 -17.47
N SER A 56 7.80 -14.89 -18.29
CA SER A 56 7.79 -15.03 -19.76
C SER A 56 8.65 -16.17 -20.26
N GLY A 57 9.70 -16.52 -19.52
CA GLY A 57 10.62 -17.61 -19.89
C GLY A 57 10.39 -18.92 -19.13
N MET A 58 9.51 -18.95 -18.12
CA MET A 58 9.30 -20.15 -17.30
C MET A 58 8.40 -21.15 -18.03
N GLY A 59 8.94 -22.33 -18.35
CA GLY A 59 8.19 -23.42 -18.98
C GLY A 59 7.20 -24.09 -18.03
N VAL A 60 6.06 -24.50 -18.57
CA VAL A 60 5.03 -25.30 -17.87
C VAL A 60 5.03 -26.73 -18.44
N PRO A 61 5.59 -27.72 -17.74
CA PRO A 61 5.76 -29.07 -18.25
C PRO A 61 4.50 -29.96 -18.16
N ALA A 62 3.40 -29.44 -17.58
CA ALA A 62 2.14 -30.14 -17.36
C ALA A 62 1.02 -29.59 -18.28
N GLY A 63 -0.04 -30.37 -18.49
CA GLY A 63 -1.22 -29.99 -19.25
C GLY A 63 -0.89 -29.57 -20.70
N PRO A 64 -1.38 -28.41 -21.18
CA PRO A 64 -1.09 -27.90 -22.55
C PRO A 64 0.36 -27.60 -22.84
N GLY A 65 1.21 -27.41 -21.82
CA GLY A 65 2.61 -27.01 -21.99
C GLY A 65 2.78 -25.51 -22.25
N GLY A 66 3.88 -25.11 -22.91
CA GLY A 66 4.19 -23.71 -23.18
C GLY A 66 4.90 -23.01 -22.05
N VAL A 67 4.65 -21.68 -21.89
CA VAL A 67 5.25 -20.84 -20.85
C VAL A 67 4.18 -20.21 -19.96
N VAL A 68 4.58 -19.73 -18.78
CA VAL A 68 3.61 -19.14 -17.81
C VAL A 68 2.81 -17.98 -18.40
N HIS A 69 3.35 -17.22 -19.35
CA HIS A 69 2.62 -16.15 -20.05
C HIS A 69 1.53 -16.64 -21.02
N ASP A 70 1.47 -17.95 -21.31
CA ASP A 70 0.36 -18.55 -22.05
C ASP A 70 -0.86 -18.82 -21.15
N TYR A 71 -0.74 -18.58 -19.85
CA TYR A 71 -1.78 -18.85 -18.86
C TYR A 71 -2.27 -17.60 -18.17
N VAL A 72 -3.54 -17.63 -17.75
CA VAL A 72 -4.14 -16.68 -16.80
C VAL A 72 -3.87 -17.19 -15.38
N PRO A 73 -3.13 -16.44 -14.54
CA PRO A 73 -2.78 -16.89 -13.22
C PRO A 73 -3.88 -16.62 -12.20
N PHE A 74 -4.06 -17.55 -11.28
CA PHE A 74 -4.92 -17.46 -10.10
C PHE A 74 -4.16 -17.90 -8.87
N ASN A 75 -4.50 -17.39 -7.70
CA ASN A 75 -3.95 -17.82 -6.42
C ASN A 75 -5.00 -18.59 -5.63
N PHE A 76 -4.58 -19.62 -4.91
CA PHE A 76 -5.46 -20.30 -3.96
C PHE A 76 -5.64 -19.50 -2.66
N ALA A 77 -4.62 -18.73 -2.27
CA ALA A 77 -4.66 -17.90 -1.07
C ALA A 77 -5.50 -16.63 -1.27
N THR A 78 -6.30 -16.28 -0.25
CA THR A 78 -7.06 -15.03 -0.21
C THR A 78 -6.19 -13.85 0.19
N ARG A 79 -5.22 -14.06 1.11
CA ARG A 79 -4.20 -13.07 1.47
C ARG A 79 -3.05 -13.13 0.48
N ASN A 80 -3.12 -12.27 -0.54
CA ASN A 80 -2.14 -12.26 -1.61
C ASN A 80 -0.97 -11.33 -1.30
N LYS A 81 0.26 -11.88 -1.20
CA LYS A 81 1.47 -11.10 -0.93
C LYS A 81 1.85 -10.14 -2.07
N MET A 82 1.51 -10.49 -3.32
CA MET A 82 1.72 -9.57 -4.44
C MET A 82 0.85 -8.31 -4.25
N LEU A 83 -0.42 -8.49 -3.87
CA LEU A 83 -1.28 -7.35 -3.57
C LEU A 83 -0.72 -6.53 -2.42
N LEU A 84 -0.26 -7.17 -1.33
CA LEU A 84 0.35 -6.46 -0.21
C LEU A 84 1.58 -5.64 -0.66
N ARG A 85 2.43 -6.20 -1.50
CA ARG A 85 3.59 -5.48 -2.07
C ARG A 85 3.13 -4.27 -2.89
N LEU A 86 2.15 -4.42 -3.76
CA LEU A 86 1.60 -3.31 -4.57
C LEU A 86 1.00 -2.19 -3.71
N ILE A 87 0.35 -2.53 -2.60
CA ILE A 87 -0.20 -1.56 -1.66
C ILE A 87 0.93 -0.84 -0.91
N ASN A 88 1.92 -1.58 -0.40
CA ASN A 88 3.05 -1.01 0.34
C ASN A 88 3.91 -0.12 -0.55
N SER A 89 4.10 -0.48 -1.81
CA SER A 89 4.77 0.34 -2.83
C SER A 89 3.87 1.48 -3.35
N LYS A 90 2.70 1.70 -2.77
CA LYS A 90 1.74 2.74 -3.17
C LYS A 90 1.39 2.73 -4.67
N VAL A 91 1.44 1.56 -5.31
CA VAL A 91 1.08 1.37 -6.72
C VAL A 91 -0.42 1.12 -6.89
N ALA A 92 -1.07 0.56 -5.88
CA ALA A 92 -2.49 0.22 -5.91
C ALA A 92 -3.24 0.72 -4.68
N ASP A 93 -4.48 1.13 -4.89
CA ASP A 93 -5.47 1.42 -3.84
C ASP A 93 -6.49 0.29 -3.76
N GLN A 94 -6.68 -0.30 -2.59
CA GLN A 94 -7.51 -1.49 -2.41
C GLN A 94 -8.98 -1.32 -2.82
N PRO A 95 -9.66 -0.17 -2.66
CA PRO A 95 -11.02 0.02 -3.17
C PRO A 95 -11.16 -0.12 -4.69
N TYR A 96 -10.06 0.03 -5.42
CA TYR A 96 -10.02 -0.13 -6.88
C TYR A 96 -9.54 -1.52 -7.33
N ILE A 97 -9.35 -2.46 -6.39
CA ILE A 97 -9.02 -3.85 -6.68
C ILE A 97 -10.27 -4.72 -6.58
N VAL A 98 -10.43 -5.59 -7.57
CA VAL A 98 -11.48 -6.60 -7.60
C VAL A 98 -10.87 -7.98 -7.72
N PHE A 99 -11.36 -8.93 -6.90
CA PHE A 99 -11.04 -10.35 -7.04
C PHE A 99 -12.15 -11.07 -7.76
N MET A 100 -11.77 -12.05 -8.58
CA MET A 100 -12.66 -12.95 -9.31
C MET A 100 -12.46 -14.36 -8.76
N ALA A 101 -13.50 -14.94 -8.19
CA ALA A 101 -13.49 -16.30 -7.62
C ALA A 101 -13.94 -17.31 -8.65
N VAL A 102 -13.12 -18.31 -8.92
CA VAL A 102 -13.42 -19.43 -9.80
C VAL A 102 -13.46 -20.70 -8.97
N PRO A 103 -14.54 -21.52 -9.07
CA PRO A 103 -14.66 -22.77 -8.31
C PRO A 103 -13.52 -23.75 -8.60
N ILE A 104 -13.03 -24.45 -7.57
CA ILE A 104 -11.91 -25.39 -7.68
C ILE A 104 -12.21 -26.56 -8.64
N GLU A 105 -13.49 -26.84 -8.88
CA GLU A 105 -13.95 -27.87 -9.81
C GLU A 105 -13.45 -27.62 -11.24
N LYS A 106 -13.07 -26.36 -11.56
CA LYS A 106 -12.48 -26.02 -12.86
C LYS A 106 -11.05 -26.56 -13.06
N ILE A 107 -10.41 -27.10 -12.04
CA ILE A 107 -9.15 -27.85 -12.18
C ILE A 107 -9.35 -29.15 -12.99
N LEU A 108 -10.57 -29.65 -13.10
CA LEU A 108 -10.88 -30.82 -13.93
C LEU A 108 -10.81 -30.54 -15.45
N GLU A 109 -10.78 -29.29 -15.84
CA GLU A 109 -10.66 -28.90 -17.26
C GLU A 109 -9.21 -29.15 -17.74
N LYS A 110 -9.07 -29.67 -18.97
CA LYS A 110 -7.78 -30.10 -19.54
C LYS A 110 -6.79 -28.95 -19.76
N ASN A 111 -7.27 -27.72 -19.80
CA ASN A 111 -6.49 -26.50 -19.97
C ASN A 111 -6.10 -25.84 -18.64
N VAL A 112 -6.29 -26.51 -17.51
CA VAL A 112 -5.93 -26.01 -16.18
C VAL A 112 -4.79 -26.85 -15.61
N VAL A 113 -3.74 -26.18 -15.16
CA VAL A 113 -2.65 -26.75 -14.37
C VAL A 113 -2.52 -25.97 -13.07
N PHE A 114 -1.82 -26.51 -12.09
CA PHE A 114 -1.55 -25.81 -10.83
C PHE A 114 -0.13 -26.06 -10.35
N ALA A 115 0.37 -25.20 -9.49
CA ALA A 115 1.71 -25.24 -8.97
C ALA A 115 1.73 -25.10 -7.44
N ASP A 116 2.70 -25.76 -6.79
CA ASP A 116 2.87 -25.77 -5.33
C ASP A 116 3.49 -24.50 -4.76
N ALA A 117 3.92 -23.59 -5.62
CA ALA A 117 4.46 -22.28 -5.26
C ALA A 117 4.18 -21.27 -6.38
N SER A 118 4.62 -20.02 -6.16
CA SER A 118 4.50 -18.98 -7.19
C SER A 118 5.35 -19.30 -8.43
N ALA A 119 4.75 -19.15 -9.61
CA ALA A 119 5.45 -19.34 -10.91
C ALA A 119 6.33 -18.12 -11.28
N ASN A 120 7.05 -17.56 -10.32
CA ASN A 120 8.02 -16.46 -10.52
C ASN A 120 9.33 -16.68 -9.76
N THR A 121 9.52 -17.83 -9.16
CA THR A 121 10.70 -18.20 -8.37
C THR A 121 11.92 -18.49 -9.25
N VAL A 122 13.12 -18.34 -8.70
CA VAL A 122 14.37 -18.69 -9.41
C VAL A 122 14.42 -20.21 -9.70
N THR A 123 14.04 -21.02 -8.72
CA THR A 123 13.80 -22.45 -8.88
C THR A 123 12.35 -22.63 -9.28
N PRO A 124 12.03 -23.18 -10.49
CA PRO A 124 10.66 -23.40 -10.90
C PRO A 124 9.90 -24.27 -9.89
N PRO A 125 8.61 -23.95 -9.60
CA PRO A 125 7.77 -24.82 -8.79
C PRO A 125 7.45 -26.14 -9.51
N HIS A 126 6.89 -27.10 -8.79
CA HIS A 126 6.33 -28.27 -9.43
C HIS A 126 4.96 -27.92 -10.01
N PHE A 127 4.72 -28.38 -11.24
CA PHE A 127 3.46 -28.20 -11.96
C PHE A 127 2.70 -29.52 -12.01
N TYR A 128 1.38 -29.46 -11.84
CA TYR A 128 0.47 -30.61 -11.75
C TYR A 128 -0.75 -30.38 -12.62
N ASP A 129 -1.30 -31.48 -13.18
CA ASP A 129 -2.56 -31.51 -13.94
C ASP A 129 -3.51 -32.61 -13.44
N ASN A 130 -3.09 -33.38 -12.41
CA ASN A 130 -3.95 -34.37 -11.78
C ASN A 130 -4.60 -33.78 -10.50
N PRO A 131 -5.93 -33.77 -10.36
CA PRO A 131 -6.64 -33.28 -9.17
C PRO A 131 -6.21 -33.94 -7.85
N ASP A 132 -5.75 -35.20 -7.87
CA ASP A 132 -5.24 -35.87 -6.68
C ASP A 132 -3.97 -35.18 -6.12
N ASP A 133 -3.20 -34.54 -6.96
CA ASP A 133 -1.99 -33.81 -6.57
C ASP A 133 -2.28 -32.51 -5.77
N LEU A 134 -3.55 -32.10 -5.63
CA LEU A 134 -3.94 -31.03 -4.69
C LEU A 134 -3.48 -31.33 -3.25
N GLU A 135 -3.20 -32.59 -2.92
CA GLU A 135 -2.64 -32.99 -1.63
C GLU A 135 -1.20 -32.49 -1.41
N LYS A 136 -0.45 -32.19 -2.49
CA LYS A 136 0.93 -31.71 -2.45
C LYS A 136 1.04 -30.23 -2.08
N LEU A 137 -0.08 -29.48 -2.15
CA LEU A 137 -0.13 -28.08 -1.77
C LEU A 137 -0.17 -27.92 -0.25
N ASP A 138 0.55 -26.93 0.29
CA ASP A 138 0.48 -26.59 1.70
C ASP A 138 -0.78 -25.75 2.02
N TRP A 139 -1.89 -26.44 2.18
CA TRP A 139 -3.18 -25.80 2.47
C TRP A 139 -3.21 -25.04 3.81
N LYS A 140 -2.32 -25.39 4.76
CA LYS A 140 -2.22 -24.66 6.03
C LYS A 140 -1.67 -23.25 5.80
N LEU A 141 -0.64 -23.12 4.97
CA LEU A 141 -0.08 -21.83 4.58
C LEU A 141 -1.04 -21.06 3.67
N ILE A 142 -1.61 -21.73 2.64
CA ILE A 142 -2.60 -21.14 1.72
C ILE A 142 -3.78 -20.54 2.49
N ASP A 143 -4.26 -21.24 3.52
CA ASP A 143 -5.39 -20.81 4.34
C ASP A 143 -5.05 -19.79 5.42
N SER A 144 -3.75 -19.53 5.67
CA SER A 144 -3.28 -18.57 6.64
C SER A 144 -3.76 -17.16 6.31
N GLN A 145 -4.25 -16.44 7.31
CA GLN A 145 -4.64 -15.03 7.20
C GLN A 145 -3.51 -14.09 7.65
N LYS A 146 -2.31 -14.61 7.93
CA LYS A 146 -1.14 -13.78 8.23
C LYS A 146 -0.81 -12.87 7.02
N TRP A 147 -0.26 -11.70 7.30
CA TRP A 147 0.20 -10.77 6.26
C TRP A 147 1.59 -11.16 5.77
N VAL A 148 2.45 -11.64 6.68
CA VAL A 148 3.83 -12.04 6.41
C VAL A 148 4.03 -13.43 7.00
N GLU A 149 4.70 -14.31 6.27
CA GLU A 149 5.11 -15.62 6.72
C GLU A 149 6.50 -15.58 7.37
N ASP A 150 6.86 -16.65 8.08
CA ASP A 150 8.06 -16.69 8.90
C ASP A 150 9.34 -16.92 8.06
N SER A 151 9.21 -17.42 6.82
CA SER A 151 10.32 -17.63 5.87
C SER A 151 9.93 -17.37 4.42
N ASP A 152 10.94 -17.24 3.55
CA ASP A 152 10.73 -17.07 2.11
C ASP A 152 10.10 -18.31 1.48
N ASP A 153 10.47 -19.52 1.91
CA ASP A 153 9.92 -20.77 1.39
C ASP A 153 8.43 -20.90 1.72
N GLU A 154 8.03 -20.59 2.97
CA GLU A 154 6.62 -20.52 3.34
C GLU A 154 5.87 -19.46 2.52
N SER A 155 6.53 -18.33 2.25
CA SER A 155 6.01 -17.27 1.41
C SER A 155 5.71 -17.73 -0.01
N GLN A 156 6.61 -18.52 -0.60
CA GLN A 156 6.45 -19.07 -1.94
C GLN A 156 5.34 -20.14 -1.98
N SER A 157 5.32 -21.05 -1.01
CA SER A 157 4.29 -22.10 -0.91
C SER A 157 2.89 -21.52 -0.70
N LYS A 158 2.76 -20.43 0.08
CA LYS A 158 1.49 -19.71 0.23
C LYS A 158 0.96 -19.17 -1.08
N LEU A 159 1.83 -18.83 -2.01
CA LEU A 159 1.51 -18.31 -3.34
C LEU A 159 1.34 -19.43 -4.39
N ALA A 160 0.95 -20.64 -3.97
CA ALA A 160 0.54 -21.68 -4.89
C ALA A 160 -0.53 -21.17 -5.88
N GLU A 161 -0.36 -21.49 -7.16
CA GLU A 161 -1.14 -20.92 -8.26
C GLU A 161 -1.94 -21.99 -9.01
N ALA A 162 -3.14 -21.62 -9.48
CA ALA A 162 -3.81 -22.29 -10.59
C ALA A 162 -3.59 -21.46 -11.86
N LEU A 163 -3.29 -22.11 -12.96
CA LEU A 163 -2.92 -21.51 -14.24
C LEU A 163 -3.88 -22.02 -15.31
N VAL A 164 -4.65 -21.15 -15.94
CA VAL A 164 -5.63 -21.51 -16.99
C VAL A 164 -5.07 -21.11 -18.34
N TYR A 165 -4.92 -22.08 -19.23
CA TYR A 165 -4.34 -21.87 -20.56
C TYR A 165 -5.19 -20.93 -21.41
N GLU A 166 -4.57 -19.92 -22.00
CA GLU A 166 -5.10 -18.90 -22.91
C GLU A 166 -6.26 -18.05 -22.39
N HIS A 167 -7.39 -18.63 -21.97
CA HIS A 167 -8.62 -17.89 -21.73
C HIS A 167 -9.48 -18.49 -20.59
N VAL A 168 -10.06 -17.59 -19.78
CA VAL A 168 -11.05 -17.90 -18.74
C VAL A 168 -12.36 -17.18 -19.08
N PRO A 169 -13.42 -17.88 -19.48
CA PRO A 169 -14.69 -17.23 -19.80
C PRO A 169 -15.38 -16.65 -18.57
N LEU A 170 -16.17 -15.58 -18.75
CA LEU A 170 -16.94 -14.97 -17.66
C LEU A 170 -17.82 -15.96 -16.90
N SER A 171 -18.33 -16.99 -17.58
CA SER A 171 -19.17 -18.03 -16.96
C SER A 171 -18.45 -18.91 -15.92
N TRP A 172 -17.10 -18.84 -15.84
CA TRP A 172 -16.34 -19.52 -14.79
C TRP A 172 -16.24 -18.68 -13.51
N ILE A 173 -16.48 -17.37 -13.60
CA ILE A 173 -16.40 -16.47 -12.45
C ILE A 173 -17.71 -16.59 -11.66
N ASP A 174 -17.64 -17.23 -10.50
CA ASP A 174 -18.79 -17.43 -9.60
C ASP A 174 -19.14 -16.14 -8.85
N THR A 175 -18.13 -15.42 -8.37
CA THR A 175 -18.34 -14.24 -7.53
C THR A 175 -17.21 -13.23 -7.72
N TYR A 176 -17.58 -11.95 -7.83
CA TYR A 176 -16.65 -10.82 -7.70
C TYR A 176 -16.56 -10.40 -6.24
N ILE A 177 -15.32 -10.24 -5.71
CA ILE A 177 -15.11 -9.80 -4.34
C ILE A 177 -14.46 -8.43 -4.38
N VAL A 178 -15.14 -7.44 -3.80
CA VAL A 178 -14.77 -6.03 -3.82
C VAL A 178 -14.63 -5.49 -2.40
N PHE A 179 -13.88 -4.40 -2.22
CA PHE A 179 -13.72 -3.83 -0.89
C PHE A 179 -15.02 -3.17 -0.39
N ASP A 180 -15.61 -2.31 -1.21
CA ASP A 180 -16.75 -1.47 -0.86
C ASP A 180 -17.66 -1.18 -2.07
N LYS A 181 -18.50 -0.14 -1.92
CA LYS A 181 -19.43 0.32 -2.95
C LYS A 181 -18.76 0.84 -4.22
N ILE A 182 -17.51 1.28 -4.19
CA ILE A 182 -16.77 1.74 -5.38
C ILE A 182 -16.58 0.54 -6.31
N GLY A 183 -16.00 -0.54 -5.80
CA GLY A 183 -15.80 -1.76 -6.57
C GLY A 183 -17.12 -2.42 -7.01
N GLU A 184 -18.13 -2.48 -6.12
CA GLU A 184 -19.45 -3.01 -6.46
C GLU A 184 -20.09 -2.25 -7.64
N THR A 185 -20.05 -0.92 -7.58
CA THR A 185 -20.60 -0.07 -8.64
C THR A 185 -19.84 -0.24 -9.95
N ALA A 186 -18.52 -0.35 -9.91
CA ALA A 186 -17.69 -0.58 -11.09
C ALA A 186 -18.07 -1.89 -11.78
N VAL A 187 -18.17 -3.00 -11.05
CA VAL A 187 -18.56 -4.31 -11.61
C VAL A 187 -19.95 -4.24 -12.23
N LYS A 188 -20.95 -3.73 -11.50
CA LYS A 188 -22.33 -3.62 -12.00
C LYS A 188 -22.43 -2.78 -13.27
N ASN A 189 -21.74 -1.65 -13.30
CA ASN A 189 -21.78 -0.77 -14.48
C ASN A 189 -21.16 -1.44 -15.71
N CYS A 190 -20.04 -2.19 -15.56
CA CYS A 190 -19.43 -2.90 -16.68
C CYS A 190 -20.39 -3.94 -17.27
N TYR A 191 -21.05 -4.74 -16.44
CA TYR A 191 -22.02 -5.75 -16.90
C TYR A 191 -23.25 -5.10 -17.55
N ARG A 192 -23.81 -4.07 -16.92
CA ARG A 192 -24.95 -3.33 -17.47
C ARG A 192 -24.62 -2.69 -18.82
N ASN A 193 -23.46 -2.07 -18.95
CA ASN A 193 -23.02 -1.45 -20.22
C ASN A 193 -22.81 -2.47 -21.34
N ALA A 194 -22.47 -3.72 -20.99
CA ALA A 194 -22.34 -4.83 -21.93
C ALA A 194 -23.69 -5.53 -22.22
N GLY A 195 -24.78 -5.12 -21.57
CA GLY A 195 -26.09 -5.77 -21.73
C GLY A 195 -26.17 -7.16 -21.11
N LEU A 196 -25.33 -7.45 -20.11
CA LEU A 196 -25.28 -8.72 -19.40
C LEU A 196 -25.99 -8.61 -18.04
N ASP A 197 -26.48 -9.75 -17.53
CA ASP A 197 -27.05 -9.84 -16.19
C ASP A 197 -26.01 -9.51 -15.12
N GLU A 198 -26.45 -8.87 -14.03
CA GLU A 198 -25.56 -8.52 -12.92
C GLU A 198 -24.97 -9.80 -12.28
N PRO A 199 -23.64 -9.88 -12.11
CA PRO A 199 -22.99 -11.05 -11.52
C PRO A 199 -23.15 -11.06 -10.00
N ASN A 200 -22.77 -12.18 -9.37
CA ASN A 200 -22.66 -12.26 -7.92
C ASN A 200 -21.52 -11.38 -7.43
N ILE A 201 -21.78 -10.54 -6.41
CA ILE A 201 -20.78 -9.66 -5.80
C ILE A 201 -20.82 -9.84 -4.30
N SER A 202 -19.63 -9.98 -3.70
CA SER A 202 -19.43 -10.03 -2.25
C SER A 202 -18.55 -8.86 -1.82
N THR A 203 -18.95 -8.18 -0.77
CA THR A 203 -18.15 -7.07 -0.21
C THR A 203 -17.17 -7.60 0.83
N SER A 204 -15.89 -7.40 0.59
CA SER A 204 -14.77 -7.66 1.51
C SER A 204 -14.57 -9.11 1.93
N TRP A 205 -15.62 -9.77 2.41
CA TRP A 205 -15.58 -11.12 2.98
C TRP A 205 -16.29 -12.11 2.06
N PHE A 206 -15.57 -13.16 1.72
CA PHE A 206 -16.14 -14.27 0.96
C PHE A 206 -15.76 -15.60 1.62
N LYS A 207 -16.74 -16.49 1.84
CA LYS A 207 -16.51 -17.77 2.52
C LYS A 207 -15.76 -17.64 3.86
N LYS A 208 -16.12 -16.61 4.65
CA LYS A 208 -15.54 -16.27 5.97
C LYS A 208 -14.05 -15.88 5.92
N ARG A 209 -13.52 -15.48 4.76
CA ARG A 209 -12.14 -15.03 4.59
C ARG A 209 -12.13 -13.59 4.11
N ASP A 210 -11.18 -12.81 4.65
CA ASP A 210 -10.92 -11.45 4.21
C ASP A 210 -9.83 -11.46 3.11
N PHE A 211 -10.02 -10.63 2.10
CA PHE A 211 -9.13 -10.49 0.95
C PHE A 211 -8.26 -9.23 1.05
N PHE A 212 -8.69 -8.26 1.84
CA PHE A 212 -8.09 -6.93 1.90
C PHE A 212 -7.27 -6.75 3.17
N PHE A 213 -6.23 -5.92 3.10
CA PHE A 213 -5.34 -5.61 4.20
C PHE A 213 -5.91 -4.45 5.02
N ARG A 214 -6.31 -4.70 6.26
CA ARG A 214 -6.97 -3.74 7.15
C ARG A 214 -6.22 -3.60 8.44
N LYS A 215 -6.28 -2.39 9.01
CA LYS A 215 -5.85 -2.11 10.36
C LYS A 215 -7.10 -1.99 11.24
N PHE A 216 -7.01 -2.44 12.48
CA PHE A 216 -8.06 -2.29 13.46
C PHE A 216 -7.59 -1.33 14.54
N MET A 217 -8.32 -0.24 14.72
CA MET A 217 -8.12 0.70 15.81
C MET A 217 -9.10 0.41 16.93
N LEU A 218 -8.61 0.30 18.16
CA LEU A 218 -9.47 0.26 19.33
C LEU A 218 -9.89 1.70 19.68
N LYS A 219 -11.17 2.01 19.51
CA LYS A 219 -11.78 3.21 20.12
C LYS A 219 -12.37 2.90 21.48
N ASP A 220 -12.83 1.68 21.66
CA ASP A 220 -13.47 1.14 22.85
C ASP A 220 -13.27 -0.37 22.80
N GLU A 221 -13.14 -1.05 23.93
CA GLU A 221 -13.01 -2.51 24.02
C GLU A 221 -14.12 -3.29 23.27
N LYS A 222 -15.24 -2.65 22.99
CA LYS A 222 -16.41 -3.23 22.30
C LYS A 222 -16.55 -2.82 20.85
N LYS A 223 -15.82 -1.83 20.35
CA LYS A 223 -15.94 -1.33 18.97
C LYS A 223 -14.57 -1.26 18.33
N LYS A 224 -14.36 -2.13 17.33
CA LYS A 224 -13.20 -2.06 16.43
C LYS A 224 -13.55 -1.16 15.25
N GLU A 225 -12.68 -0.22 14.97
CA GLU A 225 -12.77 0.60 13.78
C GLU A 225 -11.77 0.07 12.75
N GLU A 226 -12.26 -0.36 11.58
CA GLU A 226 -11.42 -0.83 10.50
C GLU A 226 -10.89 0.35 9.67
N SER A 227 -9.59 0.33 9.40
CA SER A 227 -8.94 1.26 8.48
C SER A 227 -8.17 0.48 7.42
N LEU A 228 -8.24 0.92 6.17
CA LEU A 228 -7.43 0.36 5.09
C LEU A 228 -5.95 0.72 5.25
N VAL A 229 -5.10 -0.13 4.69
CA VAL A 229 -3.75 0.29 4.31
C VAL A 229 -3.89 1.27 3.16
N THR A 230 -3.31 2.45 3.31
CA THR A 230 -3.57 3.61 2.47
C THR A 230 -2.73 3.57 1.19
N GLY A 231 -3.36 3.58 0.03
CA GLY A 231 -2.70 3.74 -1.27
C GLY A 231 -2.55 5.22 -1.68
N PRO A 232 -1.98 5.52 -2.86
CA PRO A 232 -1.62 6.88 -3.26
C PRO A 232 -2.81 7.83 -3.40
N ILE A 233 -3.94 7.37 -3.96
CA ILE A 233 -5.15 8.18 -4.13
C ILE A 233 -5.77 8.46 -2.77
N GLN A 234 -5.86 7.46 -1.92
CA GLN A 234 -6.41 7.60 -0.57
C GLN A 234 -5.57 8.51 0.32
N LEU A 235 -4.23 8.43 0.23
CA LEU A 235 -3.34 9.32 0.96
C LEU A 235 -3.60 10.77 0.55
N ARG A 236 -3.70 11.04 -0.75
CA ARG A 236 -4.00 12.37 -1.26
C ARG A 236 -5.36 12.89 -0.78
N ILE A 237 -6.40 12.04 -0.80
CA ILE A 237 -7.72 12.40 -0.29
C ILE A 237 -7.67 12.68 1.21
N LYS A 238 -7.02 11.81 2.00
CA LYS A 238 -6.84 12.02 3.44
C LYS A 238 -6.14 13.35 3.75
N TYR A 239 -5.03 13.63 3.05
CA TYR A 239 -4.31 14.90 3.19
C TYR A 239 -5.23 16.10 2.91
N GLN A 240 -5.94 16.10 1.78
CA GLN A 240 -6.84 17.20 1.41
C GLN A 240 -7.98 17.38 2.42
N LEU A 241 -8.58 16.29 2.87
CA LEU A 241 -9.64 16.32 3.90
C LEU A 241 -9.10 16.84 5.22
N THR A 242 -7.91 16.42 5.65
CA THR A 242 -7.27 16.91 6.88
C THR A 242 -7.08 18.41 6.84
N VAL A 243 -6.52 18.95 5.75
CA VAL A 243 -6.31 20.41 5.58
C VAL A 243 -7.65 21.16 5.62
N GLY A 244 -8.68 20.67 4.90
CA GLY A 244 -10.01 21.28 4.91
C GLY A 244 -10.70 21.21 6.29
N ASN A 245 -10.53 20.11 7.01
CA ASN A 245 -11.08 19.96 8.36
C ASN A 245 -10.41 20.91 9.36
N ILE A 246 -9.07 21.09 9.27
CA ILE A 246 -8.35 22.07 10.10
C ILE A 246 -8.93 23.46 9.86
N GLU A 247 -9.04 23.88 8.59
CA GLU A 247 -9.62 25.18 8.24
C GLU A 247 -11.02 25.38 8.83
N HIS A 248 -11.87 24.35 8.73
CA HIS A 248 -13.22 24.41 9.27
C HIS A 248 -13.24 24.47 10.79
N LYS A 249 -12.48 23.61 11.49
CA LYS A 249 -12.48 23.53 12.96
C LYS A 249 -11.90 24.78 13.60
N ARG A 250 -10.88 25.38 13.01
CA ARG A 250 -10.27 26.63 13.53
C ARG A 250 -11.24 27.80 13.62
N ARG A 251 -12.35 27.80 12.87
CA ARG A 251 -13.41 28.82 13.00
C ARG A 251 -14.13 28.79 14.36
N TYR A 252 -14.02 27.69 15.09
CA TYR A 252 -14.71 27.43 16.36
C TYR A 252 -13.75 27.09 17.50
N MET A 253 -12.44 27.31 17.30
CA MET A 253 -11.44 27.01 18.32
C MET A 253 -11.56 27.92 19.54
N ASP A 254 -11.13 27.43 20.70
CA ASP A 254 -11.04 28.16 21.94
C ASP A 254 -9.57 28.55 22.19
N ALA A 255 -9.25 29.82 21.96
CA ALA A 255 -7.87 30.32 22.04
C ALA A 255 -7.26 30.16 23.44
N ASP A 256 -8.08 30.20 24.49
CA ASP A 256 -7.63 30.08 25.89
C ASP A 256 -7.07 28.65 26.19
N LYS A 257 -7.42 27.68 25.37
CA LYS A 257 -6.95 26.27 25.50
C LYS A 257 -5.72 25.95 24.68
N CYS A 258 -5.28 26.85 23.83
CA CYS A 258 -4.15 26.58 22.94
C CYS A 258 -2.84 26.47 23.71
N ILE A 259 -2.04 25.48 23.35
CA ILE A 259 -0.71 25.23 23.94
C ILE A 259 0.33 26.15 23.28
N PHE A 260 0.20 26.37 21.97
CA PHE A 260 1.15 27.13 21.17
C PHE A 260 0.51 28.44 20.68
N ARG A 261 1.27 29.54 20.79
CA ARG A 261 0.83 30.80 20.24
C ARG A 261 0.95 30.81 18.69
N ASN A 262 2.08 30.38 18.16
CA ASN A 262 2.39 30.31 16.72
C ASN A 262 3.47 29.25 16.48
N VAL A 263 3.95 29.12 15.21
CA VAL A 263 4.94 28.13 14.79
C VAL A 263 6.26 28.27 15.55
N GLU A 264 6.78 29.49 15.71
CA GLU A 264 8.05 29.73 16.42
C GLU A 264 7.94 29.37 17.91
N ASN A 265 6.81 29.70 18.55
CA ASN A 265 6.55 29.34 19.92
C ASN A 265 6.42 27.82 20.09
N ALA A 266 5.79 27.11 19.13
CA ALA A 266 5.70 25.66 19.13
C ALA A 266 7.10 25.02 19.07
N ILE A 267 7.96 25.46 18.15
CA ILE A 267 9.32 24.98 18.03
C ILE A 267 10.09 25.21 19.34
N SER A 268 10.02 26.41 19.91
CA SER A 268 10.70 26.72 21.18
C SER A 268 10.20 25.83 22.33
N LYS A 269 8.91 25.58 22.43
CA LYS A 269 8.36 24.73 23.49
C LYS A 269 8.75 23.27 23.30
N ILE A 270 8.76 22.76 22.07
CA ILE A 270 9.18 21.38 21.75
C ILE A 270 10.68 21.20 22.01
N ASP A 271 11.52 22.16 21.63
CA ASP A 271 12.97 22.13 21.92
C ASP A 271 13.25 22.08 23.43
N ASN A 272 12.44 22.78 24.25
CA ASN A 272 12.58 22.76 25.70
C ASN A 272 11.97 21.51 26.36
N ASN A 273 10.89 20.98 25.81
CA ASN A 273 10.20 19.79 26.28
C ASN A 273 9.56 19.05 25.12
N PHE A 274 10.24 18.01 24.63
CA PHE A 274 9.74 17.20 23.50
C PHE A 274 8.36 16.59 23.76
N CYS A 275 8.06 16.25 25.01
CA CYS A 275 6.77 15.68 25.41
C CYS A 275 5.67 16.71 25.69
N VAL A 276 5.76 17.92 25.13
CA VAL A 276 4.83 19.03 25.40
C VAL A 276 3.39 18.72 24.97
N ILE A 277 3.19 17.87 23.98
CA ILE A 277 1.88 17.36 23.54
C ILE A 277 1.88 15.83 23.58
N LYS A 278 0.67 15.26 23.67
CA LYS A 278 0.47 13.83 23.84
C LYS A 278 1.09 13.00 22.71
N GLU A 279 0.92 13.40 21.47
CA GLU A 279 1.38 12.68 20.30
C GLU A 279 2.93 12.55 20.27
N LEU A 280 3.64 13.57 20.72
CA LEU A 280 5.10 13.51 20.87
C LEU A 280 5.52 12.66 22.07
N ALA A 281 4.80 12.76 23.18
CA ALA A 281 5.02 11.91 24.35
C ALA A 281 4.78 10.42 24.02
N ASP A 282 3.76 10.11 23.22
CA ASP A 282 3.43 8.76 22.80
C ASP A 282 4.58 8.13 21.95
N ILE A 283 5.27 8.91 21.10
CA ILE A 283 6.44 8.44 20.36
C ILE A 283 7.61 8.14 21.29
N TYR A 284 7.84 9.04 22.26
CA TYR A 284 8.93 8.89 23.22
C TYR A 284 8.78 7.62 24.06
N THR A 285 7.57 7.30 24.49
CA THR A 285 7.28 6.12 25.33
C THR A 285 7.32 4.80 24.58
N LEU A 286 7.22 4.82 23.22
CA LEU A 286 7.24 3.59 22.43
C LEU A 286 8.62 2.93 22.30
N GLU A 287 9.71 3.64 22.58
CA GLU A 287 11.06 3.15 22.36
C GLU A 287 12.01 3.17 23.59
N PRO A 288 11.54 3.15 24.87
CA PRO A 288 12.44 3.27 26.01
C PRO A 288 13.45 2.12 26.14
N GLU A 289 13.18 0.93 25.57
CA GLU A 289 14.04 -0.24 25.71
C GLU A 289 15.17 -0.31 24.66
N LYS A 290 15.10 0.47 23.60
CA LYS A 290 16.15 0.51 22.54
C LYS A 290 17.18 1.62 22.74
N HIS A 291 16.97 2.51 23.69
CA HIS A 291 17.75 3.74 23.86
C HIS A 291 18.77 3.68 25.01
N THR A 292 19.61 2.66 25.05
CA THR A 292 20.90 2.77 25.74
C THR A 292 21.84 3.63 24.88
N GLY A 293 21.65 4.96 24.89
CA GLY A 293 22.56 5.92 24.28
C GLY A 293 22.31 6.32 22.82
N ALA A 294 21.24 5.82 22.16
CA ALA A 294 20.86 6.23 20.82
C ALA A 294 19.79 7.34 20.88
N GLU A 295 19.95 8.35 20.05
CA GLU A 295 19.01 9.47 19.90
C GLU A 295 17.67 9.00 19.33
N ILE A 296 16.56 9.58 19.81
CA ILE A 296 15.22 9.29 19.25
C ILE A 296 15.22 9.64 17.76
N PRO A 297 14.68 8.78 16.86
CA PRO A 297 14.71 9.05 15.41
C PRO A 297 14.19 10.44 15.01
N THR A 298 13.13 10.92 15.64
CA THR A 298 12.58 12.26 15.40
C THR A 298 13.58 13.37 15.78
N ILE A 299 14.29 13.24 16.91
CA ILE A 299 15.31 14.20 17.33
C ILE A 299 16.51 14.16 16.38
N SER A 300 16.91 12.96 15.95
CA SER A 300 17.98 12.79 14.96
C SER A 300 17.61 13.43 13.61
N ALA A 301 16.33 13.33 13.17
CA ALA A 301 15.86 14.01 11.98
C ALA A 301 16.02 15.53 12.10
N ILE A 302 15.59 16.11 13.21
CA ILE A 302 15.74 17.56 13.48
C ILE A 302 17.20 17.99 13.40
N HIS A 303 18.12 17.25 14.01
CA HIS A 303 19.55 17.54 14.01
C HIS A 303 20.22 17.37 12.62
N ASN A 304 19.60 16.57 11.73
CA ASN A 304 20.10 16.35 10.37
C ASN A 304 19.60 17.41 9.38
N LEU A 305 18.51 18.15 9.67
CA LEU A 305 17.99 19.16 8.77
C LEU A 305 19.05 20.17 8.24
N PRO A 306 19.91 20.78 9.11
CA PRO A 306 20.91 21.72 8.62
C PRO A 306 21.98 21.12 7.71
N LYS A 307 22.11 19.78 7.69
CA LYS A 307 23.07 19.06 6.86
C LYS A 307 22.50 18.72 5.48
N ALA A 308 21.19 18.80 5.32
CA ALA A 308 20.51 18.50 4.05
C ALA A 308 20.85 19.55 2.98
N LYS A 309 21.07 19.07 1.75
CA LYS A 309 21.56 19.87 0.62
C LYS A 309 20.70 21.10 0.32
N TYR A 310 19.39 20.95 0.40
CA TYR A 310 18.45 22.02 0.04
C TYR A 310 18.07 22.94 1.20
N TYR A 311 18.44 22.60 2.44
CA TYR A 311 18.15 23.41 3.63
C TYR A 311 18.66 24.85 3.55
N PRO A 312 19.87 25.14 3.01
CA PRO A 312 20.36 26.52 2.86
C PRO A 312 19.56 27.37 1.87
N LEU A 313 18.77 26.72 0.98
CA LEU A 313 17.94 27.40 -0.02
C LEU A 313 16.56 27.78 0.53
N LEU A 314 16.23 27.33 1.73
CA LEU A 314 14.97 27.63 2.40
C LEU A 314 15.07 28.98 3.14
N ASN A 315 14.00 29.76 3.06
CA ASN A 315 13.86 30.96 3.89
C ASN A 315 13.51 30.59 5.35
N GLU A 316 13.48 31.55 6.28
CA GLU A 316 13.27 31.29 7.70
C GLU A 316 11.90 30.66 8.00
N ARG A 317 10.82 31.09 7.30
CA ARG A 317 9.51 30.45 7.41
C ARG A 317 9.59 28.97 7.00
N GLU A 318 10.16 28.68 5.85
CA GLU A 318 10.29 27.34 5.31
C GLU A 318 11.14 26.44 6.22
N LYS A 319 12.22 26.96 6.80
CA LYS A 319 13.03 26.23 7.80
C LYS A 319 12.21 25.87 9.04
N ASN A 320 11.39 26.80 9.55
CA ASN A 320 10.49 26.53 10.67
C ASN A 320 9.45 25.47 10.33
N ILE A 321 8.87 25.53 9.13
CA ILE A 321 7.90 24.54 8.63
C ILE A 321 8.54 23.15 8.55
N VAL A 322 9.71 23.01 7.94
CA VAL A 322 10.42 21.72 7.84
C VAL A 322 10.82 21.20 9.22
N LYS A 323 11.25 22.08 10.14
CA LYS A 323 11.60 21.68 11.51
C LYS A 323 10.38 21.16 12.26
N LEU A 324 9.23 21.83 12.15
CA LEU A 324 8.01 21.36 12.81
C LEU A 324 7.47 20.07 12.14
N ALA A 325 7.58 19.95 10.82
CA ALA A 325 7.27 18.70 10.11
C ALA A 325 8.17 17.55 10.57
N ALA A 326 9.47 17.80 10.82
CA ALA A 326 10.39 16.81 11.38
C ALA A 326 10.03 16.40 12.81
N CYS A 327 9.42 17.29 13.61
CA CYS A 327 8.87 16.91 14.91
C CYS A 327 7.70 15.93 14.80
N PHE A 328 6.91 16.03 13.73
CA PHE A 328 5.65 15.31 13.58
C PHE A 328 5.69 14.13 12.61
N TYR A 329 6.77 13.90 11.87
CA TYR A 329 6.77 12.89 10.79
C TYR A 329 6.49 11.48 11.28
N ASP A 330 6.83 11.16 12.53
CA ASP A 330 6.68 9.84 13.15
C ASP A 330 5.46 9.70 14.07
N ILE A 331 4.68 10.76 14.32
CA ILE A 331 3.57 10.71 15.32
C ILE A 331 2.54 9.63 15.01
N GLY A 332 2.33 9.30 13.74
CA GLY A 332 1.45 8.22 13.32
C GLY A 332 1.86 6.82 13.78
N LYS A 333 3.09 6.64 14.29
CA LYS A 333 3.54 5.38 14.90
C LYS A 333 2.97 5.12 16.30
N GLY A 334 2.56 6.15 17.02
CA GLY A 334 2.03 6.06 18.38
C GLY A 334 0.52 6.19 18.49
N PRO A 335 -0.11 5.90 19.65
CA PRO A 335 0.34 4.89 20.60
C PRO A 335 -0.08 3.48 20.15
N ARG A 336 0.67 2.45 20.60
CA ARG A 336 0.43 1.03 20.23
C ARG A 336 -0.92 0.51 20.70
N GLU A 337 -1.44 1.01 21.84
CA GLU A 337 -2.69 0.55 22.43
C GLU A 337 -3.91 0.81 21.52
N LYS A 338 -3.79 1.73 20.57
CA LYS A 338 -4.85 2.00 19.58
C LYS A 338 -4.93 0.94 18.47
N TRP A 339 -3.96 0.01 18.39
CA TRP A 339 -3.85 -0.96 17.31
C TRP A 339 -3.92 -2.38 17.84
N GLU A 340 -4.99 -3.11 17.49
CA GLU A 340 -5.16 -4.52 17.82
C GLU A 340 -4.65 -5.44 16.69
N ASN A 341 -4.26 -6.67 17.06
CA ASN A 341 -3.88 -7.76 16.16
C ASN A 341 -2.56 -7.62 15.42
N GLY A 342 -1.56 -7.00 16.06
CA GLY A 342 -0.17 -7.16 15.60
C GLY A 342 0.06 -6.67 14.17
N VAL A 343 -0.70 -5.65 13.74
CA VAL A 343 -0.32 -4.96 12.51
C VAL A 343 1.07 -4.43 12.74
N ASP A 344 2.04 -5.07 12.11
CA ASP A 344 3.42 -4.65 12.23
C ASP A 344 3.55 -3.29 11.57
N LYS A 345 3.77 -2.25 12.38
CA LYS A 345 3.93 -0.87 11.92
C LYS A 345 5.09 -0.66 10.93
N LYS A 346 5.93 -1.65 10.68
CA LYS A 346 6.92 -1.59 9.61
C LYS A 346 6.31 -1.35 8.22
N TYR A 347 5.12 -1.86 7.99
CA TYR A 347 4.45 -1.79 6.68
C TYR A 347 3.50 -0.62 6.56
N ILE A 348 3.63 0.47 7.33
CA ILE A 348 2.46 1.19 7.61
C ILE A 348 2.58 2.63 7.34
N ASP A 349 1.54 3.01 7.00
CA ASP A 349 0.86 4.25 6.78
C ASP A 349 1.05 5.24 7.97
N TYR A 350 2.18 5.16 8.74
CA TYR A 350 2.38 6.15 9.81
C TYR A 350 2.28 7.59 9.29
N PRO A 351 2.67 7.91 8.03
CA PRO A 351 2.41 9.24 7.48
C PRO A 351 0.92 9.53 7.31
N ALA A 352 0.15 8.54 6.85
CA ALA A 352 -1.31 8.68 6.73
C ALA A 352 -2.02 8.66 8.09
N ASP A 353 -1.47 7.92 9.06
CA ASP A 353 -1.98 7.86 10.44
C ASP A 353 -1.64 9.12 11.25
N ALA A 354 -0.61 9.87 10.86
CA ALA A 354 -0.28 11.17 11.44
C ALA A 354 -1.33 12.25 11.09
N LEU A 355 -1.99 12.16 9.93
CA LEU A 355 -2.92 13.19 9.46
C LEU A 355 -4.07 13.50 10.44
N PRO A 356 -4.81 12.52 11.02
CA PRO A 356 -5.81 12.81 12.04
C PRO A 356 -5.23 13.44 13.31
N MET A 357 -3.98 13.12 13.65
CA MET A 357 -3.29 13.71 14.79
C MET A 357 -2.93 15.17 14.51
N LEU A 358 -2.41 15.46 13.32
CA LEU A 358 -2.14 16.83 12.85
C LEU A 358 -3.43 17.67 12.78
N GLU A 359 -4.56 17.05 12.34
CA GLU A 359 -5.85 17.72 12.35
C GLU A 359 -6.21 18.20 13.77
N ARG A 360 -6.05 17.34 14.79
CA ARG A 360 -6.27 17.73 16.18
C ARG A 360 -5.30 18.82 16.62
N ILE A 361 -3.98 18.61 16.43
CA ILE A 361 -2.93 19.53 16.87
C ILE A 361 -3.15 20.94 16.30
N PHE A 362 -3.36 21.07 14.99
CA PHE A 362 -3.53 22.38 14.36
C PHE A 362 -4.90 22.99 14.60
N SER A 363 -5.91 22.21 14.96
CA SER A 363 -7.23 22.73 15.30
C SER A 363 -7.39 23.12 16.77
N GLU A 364 -6.62 22.51 17.69
CA GLU A 364 -6.85 22.64 19.13
C GLU A 364 -5.66 23.25 19.89
N ASP A 365 -4.42 23.04 19.42
CA ASP A 365 -3.23 23.41 20.18
C ASP A 365 -2.59 24.74 19.72
N PHE A 366 -2.94 25.29 18.55
CA PHE A 366 -2.40 26.52 18.00
C PHE A 366 -3.39 27.67 18.05
N GLU A 367 -3.01 28.77 18.72
CA GLU A 367 -3.76 30.03 18.71
C GLU A 367 -3.72 30.68 17.33
N GLU A 368 -2.50 30.87 16.78
CA GLU A 368 -2.26 31.47 15.48
C GLU A 368 -1.44 30.51 14.61
N ILE A 369 -1.94 30.16 13.44
CA ILE A 369 -1.22 29.45 12.39
C ILE A 369 -1.87 29.74 11.05
N GLU A 370 -1.05 30.10 10.06
CA GLU A 370 -1.51 30.41 8.71
C GLU A 370 -1.91 29.13 7.93
N TYR A 371 -2.86 29.29 7.01
CA TYR A 371 -3.31 28.19 6.13
C TYR A 371 -2.12 27.50 5.43
N CYS A 372 -1.21 28.30 4.86
CA CYS A 372 -0.04 27.76 4.16
C CYS A 372 0.90 26.97 5.08
N ASP A 373 1.01 27.33 6.37
CA ASP A 373 1.90 26.65 7.31
C ASP A 373 1.41 25.24 7.64
N TYR A 374 0.15 25.09 8.10
CA TYR A 374 -0.36 23.76 8.43
C TYR A 374 -0.58 22.89 7.19
N ARG A 375 -0.93 23.50 6.03
CA ARG A 375 -0.99 22.79 4.75
C ARG A 375 0.35 22.18 4.39
N ASP A 376 1.42 22.98 4.44
CA ASP A 376 2.77 22.55 4.09
C ASP A 376 3.27 21.47 5.08
N ILE A 377 3.03 21.64 6.39
CA ILE A 377 3.42 20.64 7.38
C ILE A 377 2.67 19.31 7.14
N CYS A 378 1.36 19.34 6.91
CA CYS A 378 0.59 18.15 6.59
C CYS A 378 1.10 17.47 5.31
N LEU A 379 1.46 18.25 4.27
CA LEU A 379 2.06 17.74 3.04
C LEU A 379 3.37 17.02 3.34
N LEU A 380 4.28 17.68 4.02
CA LEU A 380 5.62 17.15 4.33
C LEU A 380 5.54 15.87 5.15
N VAL A 381 4.66 15.80 6.14
CA VAL A 381 4.47 14.60 6.97
C VAL A 381 3.83 13.47 6.17
N ALA A 382 2.77 13.75 5.40
CA ALA A 382 2.08 12.74 4.60
C ALA A 382 2.98 12.09 3.54
N TYR A 383 3.95 12.84 3.02
CA TYR A 383 4.82 12.42 1.92
C TYR A 383 6.31 12.33 2.31
N SER A 384 6.62 12.30 3.62
CA SER A 384 8.00 12.29 4.14
C SER A 384 8.90 11.21 3.56
N ASN A 385 8.34 10.05 3.19
CA ASN A 385 9.08 8.93 2.59
C ASN A 385 9.04 8.91 1.06
N LEU A 386 8.19 9.75 0.41
CA LEU A 386 7.88 9.61 -1.02
C LEU A 386 9.12 9.62 -1.91
N ILE A 387 10.04 10.57 -1.69
CA ILE A 387 11.22 10.74 -2.55
C ILE A 387 12.13 9.50 -2.47
N PHE A 388 12.35 8.96 -1.27
CA PHE A 388 13.17 7.74 -1.11
C PHE A 388 12.50 6.50 -1.66
N ASP A 389 11.21 6.32 -1.36
CA ASP A 389 10.44 5.22 -1.91
C ASP A 389 10.47 5.23 -3.46
N ILE A 390 10.59 6.41 -4.09
CA ILE A 390 10.76 6.54 -5.54
C ILE A 390 12.19 6.18 -5.99
N ILE A 391 13.22 6.60 -5.25
CA ILE A 391 14.62 6.27 -5.56
C ILE A 391 14.87 4.76 -5.40
N ASP A 392 14.27 4.15 -4.39
CA ASP A 392 14.34 2.71 -4.14
C ASP A 392 13.41 1.88 -5.05
N ASP A 393 12.80 2.50 -6.09
CA ASP A 393 11.82 1.88 -7.01
C ASP A 393 10.59 1.27 -6.30
N GLU A 394 10.30 1.70 -5.07
CA GLU A 394 9.13 1.23 -4.30
C GLU A 394 7.87 2.04 -4.59
N ARG A 395 7.98 3.28 -5.12
CA ARG A 395 6.85 4.15 -5.48
C ARG A 395 7.02 4.77 -6.86
N SER A 396 5.89 5.17 -7.48
CA SER A 396 5.89 5.76 -8.81
C SER A 396 6.28 7.24 -8.79
N ARG A 397 7.16 7.65 -9.72
CA ARG A 397 7.48 9.08 -10.00
C ARG A 397 6.22 9.90 -10.35
N GLU A 398 5.23 9.25 -10.94
CA GLU A 398 3.97 9.90 -11.31
C GLU A 398 3.20 10.40 -10.09
N GLU A 399 3.32 9.73 -8.93
CA GLU A 399 2.70 10.18 -7.69
C GLU A 399 3.22 11.57 -7.28
N LEU A 400 4.53 11.79 -7.34
CA LEU A 400 5.13 13.09 -7.04
C LEU A 400 4.68 14.18 -8.04
N LYS A 401 4.63 13.85 -9.35
CA LYS A 401 4.13 14.78 -10.38
C LYS A 401 2.67 15.18 -10.14
N GLN A 402 1.83 14.26 -9.70
CA GLN A 402 0.42 14.52 -9.40
C GLN A 402 0.20 15.44 -8.20
N LEU A 403 1.16 15.58 -7.31
CA LEU A 403 1.11 16.55 -6.20
C LEU A 403 1.24 18.01 -6.69
N ARG A 404 1.82 18.23 -7.85
CA ARG A 404 2.02 19.57 -8.46
C ARG A 404 2.69 20.54 -7.50
N LEU A 405 3.75 20.10 -6.85
CA LEU A 405 4.50 20.89 -5.89
C LEU A 405 5.17 22.08 -6.55
N SER A 406 5.15 23.22 -5.87
CA SER A 406 6.04 24.33 -6.19
C SER A 406 7.50 23.94 -5.92
N LYS A 407 8.43 24.68 -6.51
CA LYS A 407 9.87 24.48 -6.28
C LYS A 407 10.24 24.52 -4.80
N GLN A 408 9.63 25.39 -4.04
CA GLN A 408 9.89 25.53 -2.61
C GLN A 408 9.32 24.36 -1.81
N GLU A 409 8.10 23.91 -2.11
CA GLU A 409 7.52 22.71 -1.49
C GLU A 409 8.37 21.47 -1.79
N LEU A 410 8.91 21.35 -3.01
CA LEU A 410 9.82 20.27 -3.38
C LEU A 410 11.13 20.33 -2.58
N TYR A 411 11.72 21.54 -2.40
CA TYR A 411 12.92 21.70 -1.58
C TYR A 411 12.66 21.36 -0.11
N MET A 412 11.53 21.78 0.45
CA MET A 412 11.15 21.41 1.81
C MET A 412 10.98 19.88 1.95
N LEU A 413 10.30 19.24 1.01
CA LEU A 413 10.09 17.79 1.02
C LEU A 413 11.42 17.04 0.90
N ALA A 414 12.29 17.44 -0.03
CA ALA A 414 13.61 16.83 -0.21
C ALA A 414 14.49 17.00 1.04
N THR A 415 14.45 18.17 1.68
CA THR A 415 15.18 18.44 2.93
C THR A 415 14.72 17.52 4.05
N LEU A 416 13.40 17.38 4.26
CA LEU A 416 12.87 16.50 5.29
C LEU A 416 13.23 15.05 4.99
N SER A 417 13.00 14.59 3.75
CA SER A 417 13.32 13.24 3.33
C SER A 417 14.79 12.91 3.59
N GLU A 418 15.74 13.76 3.15
CA GLU A 418 17.18 13.54 3.38
C GLU A 418 17.52 13.49 4.88
N ALA A 419 16.93 14.36 5.70
CA ALA A 419 17.15 14.34 7.15
C ALA A 419 16.66 13.05 7.83
N VAL A 420 15.55 12.51 7.36
CA VAL A 420 14.97 11.23 7.85
C VAL A 420 15.80 10.04 7.37
N MET A 421 16.31 10.04 6.13
CA MET A 421 17.15 8.95 5.62
C MET A 421 18.48 8.83 6.34
N ASN A 422 19.12 9.93 6.67
CA ASN A 422 20.39 9.96 7.39
C ASN A 422 20.34 9.23 8.76
N ILE A 423 19.13 8.89 9.23
CA ILE A 423 18.94 8.05 10.42
C ILE A 423 19.03 6.56 10.06
N LYS A 424 18.58 6.17 8.88
CA LYS A 424 18.42 4.75 8.47
C LYS A 424 19.73 4.12 7.96
N SER A 425 20.69 4.91 7.46
CA SER A 425 21.90 4.37 6.83
C SER A 425 23.14 5.21 7.08
N ASN A 426 24.06 4.68 7.86
CA ASN A 426 25.43 5.24 7.99
C ASN A 426 26.37 4.89 6.81
N VAL A 427 25.94 4.16 5.77
CA VAL A 427 26.83 3.55 4.77
C VAL A 427 26.48 3.87 3.30
N LEU A 428 25.27 4.32 2.98
CA LEU A 428 24.80 4.49 1.57
C LEU A 428 24.75 5.95 1.06
N LEU A 429 25.36 6.90 1.77
CA LEU A 429 25.10 8.33 1.62
C LEU A 429 25.54 8.99 0.29
N THR A 430 26.56 8.47 -0.41
CA THR A 430 27.10 9.17 -1.59
C THR A 430 26.42 8.79 -2.90
N GLU A 431 26.03 7.53 -3.10
CA GLU A 431 25.35 7.08 -4.32
C GLU A 431 23.89 7.56 -4.31
N THR A 432 23.17 7.35 -3.23
CA THR A 432 21.75 7.76 -3.09
C THR A 432 21.60 9.30 -3.11
N GLN A 433 22.61 10.06 -2.67
CA GLN A 433 22.59 11.51 -2.72
C GLN A 433 22.82 12.05 -4.15
N SER A 434 23.58 11.33 -4.97
CA SER A 434 23.71 11.64 -6.42
C SER A 434 22.39 11.37 -7.13
N GLU A 435 21.79 10.20 -6.89
CA GLU A 435 20.49 9.81 -7.47
C GLU A 435 19.37 10.78 -7.08
N LEU A 436 19.32 11.22 -5.82
CA LEU A 436 18.37 12.24 -5.36
C LEU A 436 18.54 13.55 -6.14
N ASN A 437 19.78 13.98 -6.36
CA ASN A 437 20.05 15.24 -7.06
C ASN A 437 19.63 15.17 -8.53
N ASP A 438 19.98 14.08 -9.21
CA ASP A 438 19.67 13.85 -10.62
C ASP A 438 18.14 13.77 -10.79
N PHE A 439 17.47 13.07 -9.88
CA PHE A 439 16.01 12.95 -9.84
C PHE A 439 15.29 14.28 -9.63
N LEU A 440 15.76 15.08 -8.67
CA LEU A 440 15.14 16.39 -8.41
C LEU A 440 15.41 17.39 -9.53
N GLN A 441 16.57 17.33 -10.19
CA GLN A 441 16.86 18.14 -11.36
C GLN A 441 15.94 17.78 -12.54
N GLU A 442 15.72 16.48 -12.80
CA GLU A 442 14.78 15.99 -13.82
C GLU A 442 13.33 16.47 -13.59
N ILE A 443 12.89 16.56 -12.34
CA ILE A 443 11.51 17.00 -12.03
C ILE A 443 11.36 18.52 -12.08
N MET A 444 12.44 19.27 -11.86
CA MET A 444 12.44 20.74 -11.89
C MET A 444 12.58 21.32 -13.30
N GLU A 445 13.02 20.55 -14.28
CA GLU A 445 13.05 20.86 -15.71
C GLU A 445 11.69 20.58 -16.37
#